data_8b8b8b00059ae2a4a820d40f0fb8803f
#
_entry.id   8b8b8b00059ae2a4a820d40f0fb8803f
#
_cell.length_a   1.000
_cell.length_b   1.000
_cell.length_c   1.000
_cell.angle_alpha   90.00
_cell.angle_beta   90.00
_cell.angle_gamma   90.00
#
_symmetry.space_group_name_H-M   'P 1'
#
loop_
_entity.id
_entity.type
_entity.pdbx_description
1 polymer ?
#
loop_
_entity_poly.entity_id
_entity_poly.type
_entity_poly.pdbx_seq_one_letter_code
_entity_poly.pdbx_strand_id
1 'polypeptide(L)'
;MWRDNTAAKGTAATGTPETGTEAEVETAETRPRTATERRVRSGSRFLGILTTTDHKVVGYLYMTTSFGFFLFAGLLAMLMRAELARPGLQLVSAEQYNQLFTVHGTVMMLLFATPMFAGFANAVMPLQIGAPDVAFPRLNALSYWLFLFGGLLVVSGFLLPGGAASFGWFAYAPLNNAVFSPGVSGDLWALGLVLSGVGTTLTAVNFITTVMCLRAPGMTMFRMPIFTWNVLLTSVLVLPAFPVLTAALLALVADRRLGAHTYDSASGGALLWQHLFWFFGHPEVYIVALPFFGIISEIIPVFSRKPVFGYLGMVGATIGITMLSAVVWAHHMFATGAVLLPFFSIMSFLIAIPTGVKFFNWIGTMWHGSLSFETPMLFSIGFLVTFLLGGLSGVLIASPPLDFHLTDSAFIVAHLHYVLFGTVVFATFAGFYFWWPKWTGHLLDERLGRVHFWTLFTGFQATFLVQHWLGEKGMPRRYADYLPADGFTALNTFSSIGSFLLGASTLPFLYNVWRSRTHGAKATVDDPWGYGRSLEWATSCPPPRHNFVALPRVRSDSPAFDLHHPPGPAGPIHLPSLTAGPLTGPPVDPPVDPPIDPSAGGPAPREERS
;
A
#
# COMPACT_ATOMS: atom_id res chain seq x y z
N MET A 1 40.90 10.37 -21.79
CA MET A 1 42.34 10.52 -22.10
C MET A 1 43.00 9.20 -21.78
N TRP A 2 43.26 8.48 -22.81
CA TRP A 2 43.94 7.19 -22.85
C TRP A 2 45.42 7.35 -22.57
N ARG A 3 46.06 6.38 -21.93
CA ARG A 3 47.43 5.93 -22.27
C ARG A 3 47.67 4.51 -21.75
N ASP A 4 47.92 3.66 -22.72
CA ASP A 4 48.54 2.33 -22.62
C ASP A 4 49.94 2.39 -21.99
N ASN A 5 50.34 1.27 -21.40
CA ASN A 5 51.73 0.82 -21.56
C ASN A 5 51.86 -0.70 -21.47
N THR A 6 52.45 -1.23 -22.50
CA THR A 6 52.72 -2.63 -22.83
C THR A 6 54.08 -3.12 -22.29
N ALA A 7 54.14 -4.42 -22.05
CA ALA A 7 55.20 -5.39 -22.32
C ALA A 7 56.52 -5.41 -21.51
N ALA A 8 56.81 -6.59 -20.98
CA ALA A 8 58.09 -7.27 -21.27
C ALA A 8 58.09 -8.75 -20.88
N LYS A 9 58.67 -9.50 -21.77
CA LYS A 9 58.85 -10.95 -21.92
C LYS A 9 59.85 -11.63 -20.98
N GLY A 10 59.75 -12.96 -20.91
CA GLY A 10 60.83 -13.94 -20.86
C GLY A 10 60.95 -14.65 -19.54
N THR A 11 61.08 -15.95 -19.41
CA THR A 11 61.66 -17.02 -20.20
C THR A 11 61.30 -18.36 -19.54
N ALA A 12 61.22 -19.40 -20.32
CA ALA A 12 60.90 -20.77 -19.91
C ALA A 12 62.09 -21.49 -19.21
N ALA A 13 61.79 -22.37 -18.29
CA ALA A 13 62.68 -23.50 -17.95
C ALA A 13 61.85 -24.71 -17.54
N THR A 14 62.15 -25.81 -18.21
CA THR A 14 61.64 -27.16 -18.16
C THR A 14 62.12 -27.92 -16.90
N GLY A 15 61.24 -28.78 -16.32
CA GLY A 15 61.62 -29.77 -15.30
C GLY A 15 60.49 -30.70 -14.99
N THR A 16 60.65 -31.96 -15.33
CA THR A 16 59.74 -33.12 -15.19
C THR A 16 59.65 -33.63 -13.74
N PRO A 17 58.79 -34.63 -13.45
CA PRO A 17 58.03 -34.70 -12.22
C PRO A 17 58.59 -35.68 -11.16
N GLU A 18 58.27 -35.43 -9.89
CA GLU A 18 58.38 -36.47 -8.87
C GLU A 18 57.10 -36.55 -8.02
N THR A 19 56.80 -37.78 -7.72
CA THR A 19 55.68 -38.40 -7.05
C THR A 19 55.60 -38.09 -5.55
N GLY A 20 54.37 -37.93 -5.05
CA GLY A 20 53.98 -38.49 -3.74
C GLY A 20 53.89 -37.53 -2.59
N THR A 21 52.78 -37.61 -1.96
CA THR A 21 52.39 -37.62 -0.54
C THR A 21 51.36 -36.57 -0.13
N GLU A 22 50.27 -37.13 0.38
CA GLU A 22 49.37 -36.70 1.44
C GLU A 22 49.04 -35.23 1.60
N ALA A 23 47.79 -34.87 1.29
CA ALA A 23 47.18 -33.58 1.62
C ALA A 23 46.95 -33.48 3.13
N GLU A 24 47.77 -32.69 3.81
CA GLU A 24 47.42 -32.13 5.12
C GLU A 24 46.28 -31.10 4.93
N VAL A 25 45.17 -31.37 5.62
CA VAL A 25 44.06 -30.45 5.80
C VAL A 25 44.55 -29.33 6.73
N GLU A 26 44.99 -28.21 6.17
CA GLU A 26 45.34 -27.00 6.92
C GLU A 26 44.07 -26.41 7.53
N THR A 27 43.86 -26.65 8.83
CA THR A 27 42.84 -25.99 9.62
C THR A 27 43.12 -24.49 9.64
N ALA A 28 42.22 -23.72 9.07
CA ALA A 28 42.30 -22.27 9.10
C ALA A 28 42.34 -21.76 10.55
N GLU A 29 43.53 -21.43 11.03
CA GLU A 29 43.72 -20.72 12.29
C GLU A 29 42.95 -19.40 12.26
N THR A 30 41.96 -19.26 13.12
CA THR A 30 41.28 -18.00 13.41
C THR A 30 42.31 -17.01 13.96
N ARG A 31 42.83 -16.12 13.12
CA ARG A 31 43.65 -14.98 13.55
C ARG A 31 42.89 -14.18 14.62
N PRO A 32 43.45 -13.96 15.80
CA PRO A 32 42.83 -13.11 16.81
C PRO A 32 42.70 -11.68 16.26
N ARG A 33 41.47 -11.16 16.25
CA ARG A 33 41.19 -9.76 15.85
C ARG A 33 42.02 -8.82 16.70
N THR A 34 42.87 -8.00 16.06
CA THR A 34 43.72 -7.03 16.73
C THR A 34 42.87 -5.98 17.46
N ALA A 35 43.39 -5.47 18.59
CA ALA A 35 42.70 -4.51 19.46
C ALA A 35 42.27 -3.20 18.75
N THR A 36 42.75 -2.95 17.54
CA THR A 36 42.40 -1.80 16.71
C THR A 36 41.00 -1.93 16.09
N GLU A 37 40.52 -3.14 15.83
CA GLU A 37 39.16 -3.36 15.28
C GLU A 37 38.06 -3.15 16.33
N ARG A 38 38.34 -3.20 17.60
CA ARG A 38 37.41 -2.98 18.73
C ARG A 38 37.07 -1.52 19.02
N ARG A 39 37.79 -0.56 18.44
CA ARG A 39 37.61 0.88 18.73
C ARG A 39 36.69 1.64 17.78
N VAL A 40 36.06 0.98 16.82
CA VAL A 40 35.10 1.63 15.93
C VAL A 40 33.69 1.45 16.49
N ARG A 41 33.19 2.52 17.10
CA ARG A 41 31.82 2.82 17.52
C ARG A 41 31.40 2.52 18.95
N SER A 42 31.81 3.40 19.86
CA SER A 42 30.94 3.83 20.97
C SER A 42 30.27 5.18 20.62
N GLY A 43 29.71 5.28 19.41
CA GLY A 43 28.81 6.38 19.07
C GLY A 43 27.47 6.16 19.78
N SER A 44 26.86 7.23 20.29
CA SER A 44 25.52 7.19 20.87
C SER A 44 24.58 6.43 19.89
N ARG A 45 23.80 5.45 20.39
CA ARG A 45 22.78 4.74 19.59
C ARG A 45 21.83 5.73 18.92
N PHE A 46 21.55 6.84 19.57
CA PHE A 46 20.72 7.92 19.05
C PHE A 46 21.34 8.58 17.81
N LEU A 47 22.62 8.95 17.84
CA LEU A 47 23.32 9.47 16.65
C LEU A 47 23.37 8.45 15.52
N GLY A 48 23.51 7.17 15.85
CA GLY A 48 23.46 6.08 14.86
C GLY A 48 22.12 5.99 14.14
N ILE A 49 21.00 6.26 14.81
CA ILE A 49 19.67 6.31 14.22
C ILE A 49 19.50 7.57 13.36
N LEU A 50 19.93 8.74 13.86
CA LEU A 50 19.82 10.01 13.14
C LEU A 50 20.60 10.04 11.83
N THR A 51 21.74 9.35 11.76
CA THR A 51 22.64 9.35 10.60
C THR A 51 22.57 8.08 9.77
N THR A 52 21.59 7.21 10.03
CA THR A 52 21.46 5.93 9.34
C THR A 52 21.17 6.12 7.86
N THR A 53 21.74 5.24 7.05
CA THR A 53 21.40 5.07 5.64
C THR A 53 20.89 3.66 5.34
N ASP A 54 20.72 2.81 6.37
CA ASP A 54 20.15 1.47 6.24
C ASP A 54 18.66 1.57 5.90
N HIS A 55 18.26 1.07 4.75
CA HIS A 55 16.88 1.14 4.29
C HIS A 55 15.88 0.53 5.27
N LYS A 56 16.26 -0.54 6.01
CA LYS A 56 15.40 -1.16 7.02
C LYS A 56 15.13 -0.22 8.18
N VAL A 57 16.19 0.42 8.70
CA VAL A 57 16.06 1.36 9.82
C VAL A 57 15.29 2.60 9.39
N VAL A 58 15.53 3.13 8.18
CA VAL A 58 14.73 4.24 7.61
C VAL A 58 13.28 3.81 7.46
N GLY A 59 13.00 2.58 7.00
CA GLY A 59 11.66 2.02 6.94
C GLY A 59 10.97 1.98 8.30
N TYR A 60 11.68 1.54 9.35
CA TYR A 60 11.14 1.53 10.72
C TYR A 60 10.86 2.94 11.26
N LEU A 61 11.71 3.92 10.92
CA LEU A 61 11.47 5.32 11.26
C LEU A 61 10.19 5.85 10.59
N TYR A 62 10.02 5.59 9.29
CA TYR A 62 8.78 5.93 8.58
C TYR A 62 7.56 5.30 9.23
N MET A 63 7.56 3.98 9.46
CA MET A 63 6.42 3.28 10.06
C MET A 63 6.10 3.78 11.47
N THR A 64 7.12 3.99 12.31
CA THR A 64 6.91 4.45 13.69
C THR A 64 6.36 5.87 13.72
N THR A 65 6.92 6.78 12.92
CA THR A 65 6.46 8.17 12.85
C THR A 65 5.06 8.27 12.27
N SER A 66 4.79 7.55 11.18
CA SER A 66 3.45 7.50 10.56
C SER A 66 2.41 6.94 11.52
N PHE A 67 2.77 5.89 12.29
CA PHE A 67 1.87 5.36 13.31
C PHE A 67 1.63 6.36 14.46
N GLY A 68 2.64 7.17 14.82
CA GLY A 68 2.45 8.28 15.75
C GLY A 68 1.45 9.32 15.22
N PHE A 69 1.55 9.69 13.95
CA PHE A 69 0.57 10.56 13.28
C PHE A 69 -0.82 9.93 13.19
N PHE A 70 -0.91 8.62 12.95
CA PHE A 70 -2.19 7.88 12.98
C PHE A 70 -2.88 7.99 14.35
N LEU A 71 -2.15 7.79 15.44
CA LEU A 71 -2.70 7.91 16.80
C LEU A 71 -3.15 9.35 17.09
N PHE A 72 -2.34 10.33 16.71
CA PHE A 72 -2.66 11.74 16.87
C PHE A 72 -3.95 12.12 16.12
N ALA A 73 -4.01 11.83 14.83
CA ALA A 73 -5.17 12.17 14.00
C ALA A 73 -6.41 11.33 14.38
N GLY A 74 -6.20 10.10 14.87
CA GLY A 74 -7.26 9.26 15.44
C GLY A 74 -7.90 9.91 16.67
N LEU A 75 -7.09 10.52 17.55
CA LEU A 75 -7.60 11.27 18.71
C LEU A 75 -8.44 12.48 18.28
N LEU A 76 -8.03 13.21 17.23
CA LEU A 76 -8.83 14.31 16.67
C LEU A 76 -10.19 13.79 16.16
N ALA A 77 -10.21 12.63 15.51
CA ALA A 77 -11.45 12.00 15.05
C ALA A 77 -12.37 11.59 16.20
N MET A 78 -11.80 11.09 17.28
CA MET A 78 -12.59 10.72 18.47
C MET A 78 -13.23 11.95 19.14
N LEU A 79 -12.54 13.10 19.16
CA LEU A 79 -13.12 14.36 19.63
C LEU A 79 -14.30 14.80 18.74
N MET A 80 -14.16 14.73 17.40
CA MET A 80 -15.26 15.01 16.48
C MET A 80 -16.46 14.08 16.71
N ARG A 81 -16.22 12.80 16.95
CA ARG A 81 -17.29 11.84 17.20
C ARG A 81 -17.94 12.04 18.56
N ALA A 82 -17.18 12.46 19.58
CA ALA A 82 -17.70 12.83 20.88
C ALA A 82 -18.63 14.04 20.77
N GLU A 83 -18.24 15.07 20.00
CA GLU A 83 -19.07 16.26 19.72
C GLU A 83 -20.39 15.86 19.04
N LEU A 84 -20.34 15.05 18.00
CA LEU A 84 -21.51 14.64 17.23
C LEU A 84 -22.38 13.55 17.91
N ALA A 85 -22.03 13.08 19.12
CA ALA A 85 -22.82 12.07 19.81
C ALA A 85 -24.22 12.57 20.19
N ARG A 86 -24.38 13.87 20.37
CA ARG A 86 -25.64 14.56 20.72
C ARG A 86 -25.71 15.90 19.98
N PRO A 87 -26.92 16.40 19.72
CA PRO A 87 -27.10 17.75 19.16
C PRO A 87 -26.68 18.83 20.16
N GLY A 88 -26.21 19.95 19.64
CA GLY A 88 -25.67 21.10 20.38
C GLY A 88 -24.14 21.05 20.48
N LEU A 89 -23.50 22.21 20.54
CA LEU A 89 -22.05 22.33 20.73
C LEU A 89 -21.69 22.12 22.21
N GLN A 90 -20.97 21.04 22.54
CA GLN A 90 -20.71 20.62 23.92
C GLN A 90 -19.23 20.64 24.28
N LEU A 91 -18.36 20.20 23.40
CA LEU A 91 -16.93 19.98 23.68
C LEU A 91 -16.03 20.99 22.96
N VAL A 92 -16.38 21.34 21.72
CA VAL A 92 -15.58 22.20 20.86
C VAL A 92 -16.44 23.23 20.16
N SER A 93 -15.87 24.42 19.86
CA SER A 93 -16.54 25.41 19.02
C SER A 93 -16.56 24.95 17.55
N ALA A 94 -17.40 25.57 16.72
CA ALA A 94 -17.45 25.29 15.29
C ALA A 94 -16.09 25.50 14.61
N GLU A 95 -15.35 26.55 15.01
CA GLU A 95 -14.01 26.81 14.47
C GLU A 95 -13.01 25.72 14.90
N GLN A 96 -13.02 25.29 16.15
CA GLN A 96 -12.20 24.17 16.60
C GLN A 96 -12.54 22.88 15.86
N TYR A 97 -13.83 22.62 15.64
CA TYR A 97 -14.28 21.46 14.86
C TYR A 97 -13.73 21.50 13.43
N ASN A 98 -13.72 22.69 12.78
CA ASN A 98 -13.14 22.89 11.46
C ASN A 98 -11.63 22.56 11.44
N GLN A 99 -10.90 22.92 12.48
CA GLN A 99 -9.49 22.57 12.63
C GLN A 99 -9.30 21.05 12.81
N LEU A 100 -10.16 20.41 13.62
CA LEU A 100 -10.09 18.96 13.87
C LEU A 100 -10.25 18.16 12.57
N PHE A 101 -11.29 18.41 11.76
CA PHE A 101 -11.48 17.65 10.54
C PHE A 101 -10.44 17.99 9.45
N THR A 102 -9.98 19.23 9.39
CA THR A 102 -8.94 19.65 8.45
C THR A 102 -7.64 18.90 8.71
N VAL A 103 -7.17 18.92 9.95
CA VAL A 103 -5.91 18.28 10.33
C VAL A 103 -6.05 16.77 10.34
N HIS A 104 -7.18 16.21 10.81
CA HIS A 104 -7.45 14.79 10.72
C HIS A 104 -7.31 14.27 9.28
N GLY A 105 -8.01 14.88 8.33
CA GLY A 105 -7.97 14.47 6.92
C GLY A 105 -6.57 14.61 6.33
N THR A 106 -5.90 15.74 6.55
CA THR A 106 -4.54 15.99 6.07
C THR A 106 -3.54 14.97 6.61
N VAL A 107 -3.56 14.73 7.92
CA VAL A 107 -2.60 13.84 8.58
C VAL A 107 -2.85 12.39 8.19
N MET A 108 -4.11 11.94 8.14
CA MET A 108 -4.43 10.54 7.80
C MET A 108 -4.03 10.19 6.36
N MET A 109 -4.20 11.10 5.40
CA MET A 109 -3.83 10.86 4.00
C MET A 109 -2.34 11.03 3.77
N LEU A 110 -1.78 12.18 4.11
CA LEU A 110 -0.48 12.63 3.66
C LEU A 110 0.66 12.38 4.66
N LEU A 111 0.35 12.17 5.95
CA LEU A 111 1.36 11.98 7.00
C LEU A 111 1.27 10.60 7.69
N PHE A 112 0.18 9.85 7.46
CA PHE A 112 0.07 8.47 7.89
C PHE A 112 0.10 7.50 6.71
N ALA A 113 -0.90 7.52 5.80
CA ALA A 113 -1.09 6.49 4.80
C ALA A 113 0.07 6.42 3.78
N THR A 114 0.43 7.55 3.18
CA THR A 114 1.50 7.64 2.18
C THR A 114 2.88 7.33 2.78
N PRO A 115 3.30 7.89 3.93
CA PRO A 115 4.58 7.53 4.53
C PRO A 115 4.61 6.13 5.14
N MET A 116 3.47 5.55 5.55
CA MET A 116 3.38 4.15 5.98
C MET A 116 3.73 3.22 4.82
N PHE A 117 3.22 3.49 3.61
CA PHE A 117 3.65 2.81 2.39
C PHE A 117 5.17 2.89 2.20
N ALA A 118 5.75 4.09 2.29
CA ALA A 118 7.20 4.29 2.16
C ALA A 118 7.98 3.48 3.21
N GLY A 119 7.43 3.35 4.42
CA GLY A 119 7.98 2.53 5.49
C GLY A 119 8.02 1.04 5.14
N PHE A 120 6.89 0.46 4.72
CA PHE A 120 6.83 -0.93 4.27
C PHE A 120 7.72 -1.18 3.05
N ALA A 121 7.68 -0.29 2.06
CA ALA A 121 8.50 -0.42 0.86
C ALA A 121 10.00 -0.44 1.20
N ASN A 122 10.46 0.48 2.06
CA ASN A 122 11.84 0.46 2.54
C ASN A 122 12.17 -0.83 3.29
N ALA A 123 11.31 -1.29 4.18
CA ALA A 123 11.61 -2.44 5.03
C ALA A 123 11.58 -3.79 4.29
N VAL A 124 10.83 -3.89 3.18
CA VAL A 124 10.50 -5.17 2.53
C VAL A 124 10.99 -5.26 1.08
N MET A 125 10.75 -4.22 0.25
CA MET A 125 10.98 -4.30 -1.20
C MET A 125 12.44 -4.64 -1.58
N PRO A 126 13.51 -4.06 -0.96
CA PRO A 126 14.87 -4.45 -1.29
C PRO A 126 15.17 -5.93 -0.96
N LEU A 127 14.58 -6.46 0.11
CA LEU A 127 14.67 -7.89 0.43
C LEU A 127 13.97 -8.74 -0.64
N GLN A 128 12.78 -8.35 -1.09
CA GLN A 128 12.01 -9.08 -2.10
C GLN A 128 12.71 -9.21 -3.44
N ILE A 129 13.47 -8.18 -3.84
CA ILE A 129 14.21 -8.20 -5.11
C ILE A 129 15.65 -8.66 -4.97
N GLY A 130 16.11 -8.97 -3.75
CA GLY A 130 17.48 -9.40 -3.48
C GLY A 130 18.51 -8.27 -3.56
N ALA A 131 18.10 -7.01 -3.44
CA ALA A 131 19.00 -5.85 -3.40
C ALA A 131 19.67 -5.73 -2.02
N PRO A 132 20.96 -5.32 -1.96
CA PRO A 132 21.67 -5.15 -0.67
C PRO A 132 21.24 -3.88 0.08
N ASP A 133 20.73 -2.87 -0.62
CA ASP A 133 20.18 -1.61 -0.10
C ASP A 133 19.34 -0.94 -1.21
N VAL A 134 18.76 0.22 -0.95
CA VAL A 134 18.14 1.08 -1.98
C VAL A 134 19.20 1.77 -2.83
N ALA A 135 18.84 2.25 -4.04
CA ALA A 135 19.78 2.84 -4.99
C ALA A 135 20.49 4.09 -4.44
N PHE A 136 19.76 4.94 -3.71
CA PHE A 136 20.25 6.20 -3.15
C PHE A 136 20.03 6.28 -1.63
N PRO A 137 20.87 5.61 -0.80
CA PRO A 137 20.63 5.53 0.65
C PRO A 137 20.61 6.88 1.38
N ARG A 138 21.45 7.86 0.94
CA ARG A 138 21.46 9.21 1.52
C ARG A 138 20.20 10.00 1.15
N LEU A 139 19.72 9.85 -0.09
CA LEU A 139 18.47 10.46 -0.54
C LEU A 139 17.27 9.88 0.24
N ASN A 140 17.31 8.58 0.53
CA ASN A 140 16.32 7.89 1.34
C ASN A 140 16.26 8.46 2.77
N ALA A 141 17.39 8.70 3.40
CA ALA A 141 17.45 9.34 4.71
C ALA A 141 16.92 10.79 4.65
N LEU A 142 17.29 11.57 3.62
CA LEU A 142 16.81 12.95 3.44
C LEU A 142 15.28 12.98 3.30
N SER A 143 14.68 12.10 2.48
CA SER A 143 13.23 12.07 2.29
C SER A 143 12.46 11.78 3.58
N TYR A 144 12.99 10.93 4.47
CA TYR A 144 12.42 10.74 5.79
C TYR A 144 12.42 12.02 6.64
N TRP A 145 13.52 12.78 6.66
CA TRP A 145 13.61 14.01 7.45
C TRP A 145 12.70 15.11 6.89
N LEU A 146 12.57 15.22 5.57
CA LEU A 146 11.62 16.12 4.93
C LEU A 146 10.18 15.78 5.31
N PHE A 147 9.82 14.50 5.32
CA PHE A 147 8.51 14.04 5.79
C PHE A 147 8.28 14.40 7.26
N LEU A 148 9.22 14.06 8.15
CA LEU A 148 9.07 14.31 9.58
C LEU A 148 8.88 15.80 9.88
N PHE A 149 9.78 16.66 9.37
CA PHE A 149 9.69 18.10 9.63
C PHE A 149 8.51 18.75 8.93
N GLY A 150 8.15 18.30 7.73
CA GLY A 150 6.93 18.73 7.04
C GLY A 150 5.68 18.40 7.86
N GLY A 151 5.59 17.19 8.40
CA GLY A 151 4.48 16.79 9.26
C GLY A 151 4.42 17.58 10.58
N LEU A 152 5.57 17.83 11.21
CA LEU A 152 5.64 18.66 12.42
C LEU A 152 5.19 20.11 12.15
N LEU A 153 5.54 20.68 10.99
CA LEU A 153 5.04 21.99 10.58
C LEU A 153 3.51 22.02 10.47
N VAL A 154 2.91 21.01 9.80
CA VAL A 154 1.44 20.93 9.67
C VAL A 154 0.74 20.94 11.02
N VAL A 155 1.20 20.12 11.96
CA VAL A 155 0.55 19.97 13.27
C VAL A 155 0.89 21.09 14.25
N SER A 156 1.99 21.83 14.02
CA SER A 156 2.40 22.94 14.88
C SER A 156 1.41 24.11 14.92
N GLY A 157 0.51 24.18 13.95
CA GLY A 157 -0.58 25.16 13.95
C GLY A 157 -1.42 25.14 15.22
N PHE A 158 -1.62 24.00 15.85
CA PHE A 158 -2.34 23.91 17.13
C PHE A 158 -1.63 24.64 18.31
N LEU A 159 -0.36 24.94 18.18
CA LEU A 159 0.42 25.65 19.19
C LEU A 159 0.37 27.17 19.03
N LEU A 160 -0.28 27.68 17.97
CA LEU A 160 -0.34 29.08 17.64
C LEU A 160 -1.64 29.73 18.12
N PRO A 161 -1.64 31.05 18.39
CA PRO A 161 -2.86 31.80 18.58
C PRO A 161 -3.77 31.68 17.35
N GLY A 162 -5.04 31.27 17.53
CA GLY A 162 -5.99 30.99 16.46
C GLY A 162 -6.06 29.53 16.04
N GLY A 163 -5.14 28.66 16.50
CA GLY A 163 -5.18 27.22 16.26
C GLY A 163 -4.64 26.80 14.89
N ALA A 164 -5.00 25.60 14.46
CA ALA A 164 -4.55 25.00 13.19
C ALA A 164 -5.33 25.51 11.97
N ALA A 165 -4.95 25.07 10.77
CA ALA A 165 -5.71 25.31 9.54
C ALA A 165 -7.13 24.73 9.65
N SER A 166 -8.16 25.42 9.13
CA SER A 166 -9.58 25.11 9.32
C SER A 166 -10.40 24.99 8.02
N PHE A 167 -9.77 25.04 6.84
CA PHE A 167 -10.41 25.09 5.52
C PHE A 167 -10.64 23.71 4.86
N GLY A 168 -10.44 22.62 5.58
CA GLY A 168 -10.53 21.26 5.06
C GLY A 168 -9.24 20.81 4.36
N TRP A 169 -9.02 19.48 4.26
CA TRP A 169 -7.77 18.93 3.71
C TRP A 169 -7.55 19.21 2.22
N PHE A 170 -8.62 19.48 1.46
CA PHE A 170 -8.52 19.88 0.05
C PHE A 170 -8.52 21.41 -0.16
N ALA A 171 -8.61 22.19 0.92
CA ALA A 171 -8.33 23.64 0.95
C ALA A 171 -8.95 24.44 -0.20
N TYR A 172 -10.25 24.33 -0.44
CA TYR A 172 -10.90 25.03 -1.55
C TYR A 172 -10.81 26.54 -1.43
N ALA A 173 -10.48 27.20 -2.54
CA ALA A 173 -10.61 28.63 -2.68
C ALA A 173 -12.11 29.04 -2.68
N PRO A 174 -12.49 30.14 -2.01
CA PRO A 174 -11.63 31.15 -1.38
C PRO A 174 -11.27 30.90 0.08
N LEU A 175 -11.76 29.80 0.72
CA LEU A 175 -11.54 29.53 2.15
C LEU A 175 -10.05 29.44 2.53
N ASN A 176 -9.19 29.04 1.60
CA ASN A 176 -7.75 28.90 1.79
C ASN A 176 -6.95 30.21 1.70
N ASN A 177 -7.57 31.30 1.27
CA ASN A 177 -6.88 32.59 1.09
C ASN A 177 -6.63 33.33 2.42
N ALA A 178 -5.86 34.41 2.38
CA ALA A 178 -5.52 35.19 3.57
C ALA A 178 -6.68 36.03 4.13
N VAL A 179 -7.78 36.23 3.39
CA VAL A 179 -8.98 36.96 3.85
C VAL A 179 -9.83 36.06 4.74
N PHE A 180 -10.12 34.81 4.29
CA PHE A 180 -10.97 33.87 5.03
C PHE A 180 -10.18 33.04 6.06
N SER A 181 -8.88 32.89 5.88
CA SER A 181 -7.98 32.21 6.80
C SER A 181 -6.71 33.04 7.04
N PRO A 182 -6.80 34.14 7.78
CA PRO A 182 -5.73 35.15 7.87
C PRO A 182 -4.50 34.68 8.65
N GLY A 183 -4.64 33.67 9.49
CA GLY A 183 -3.57 33.15 10.35
C GLY A 183 -2.39 32.57 9.60
N VAL A 184 -1.27 32.36 10.32
CA VAL A 184 -0.05 31.71 9.82
C VAL A 184 -0.26 30.19 9.64
N SER A 185 -1.25 29.61 10.30
CA SER A 185 -1.49 28.17 10.30
C SER A 185 -1.78 27.60 8.90
N GLY A 186 -2.45 28.37 8.02
CA GLY A 186 -2.63 28.01 6.62
C GLY A 186 -1.32 27.94 5.83
N ASP A 187 -0.36 28.81 6.15
CA ASP A 187 0.96 28.81 5.52
C ASP A 187 1.81 27.63 6.02
N LEU A 188 1.78 27.32 7.32
CA LEU A 188 2.45 26.18 7.90
C LEU A 188 1.90 24.86 7.34
N TRP A 189 0.57 24.78 7.15
CA TRP A 189 -0.07 23.66 6.50
C TRP A 189 0.43 23.49 5.05
N ALA A 190 0.44 24.56 4.26
CA ALA A 190 0.87 24.52 2.87
C ALA A 190 2.37 24.19 2.74
N LEU A 191 3.24 24.90 3.48
CA LEU A 191 4.69 24.68 3.43
C LEU A 191 5.10 23.33 4.02
N GLY A 192 4.42 22.87 5.06
CA GLY A 192 4.64 21.53 5.63
C GLY A 192 4.32 20.42 4.62
N LEU A 193 3.24 20.57 3.85
CA LEU A 193 2.88 19.64 2.77
C LEU A 193 3.83 19.74 1.57
N VAL A 194 4.31 20.93 1.21
CA VAL A 194 5.37 21.09 0.20
C VAL A 194 6.61 20.29 0.60
N LEU A 195 7.06 20.45 1.84
CA LEU A 195 8.25 19.77 2.34
C LEU A 195 8.08 18.23 2.33
N SER A 196 6.96 17.73 2.84
CA SER A 196 6.62 16.31 2.83
C SER A 196 6.47 15.78 1.39
N GLY A 197 5.85 16.54 0.49
CA GLY A 197 5.66 16.17 -0.91
C GLY A 197 6.97 16.05 -1.70
N VAL A 198 7.93 16.97 -1.46
CA VAL A 198 9.29 16.82 -1.99
C VAL A 198 9.94 15.53 -1.48
N GLY A 199 9.83 15.23 -0.19
CA GLY A 199 10.32 13.98 0.39
C GLY A 199 9.72 12.74 -0.29
N THR A 200 8.40 12.74 -0.54
CA THR A 200 7.69 11.65 -1.21
C THR A 200 8.16 11.48 -2.67
N THR A 201 8.37 12.59 -3.39
CA THR A 201 8.91 12.55 -4.76
C THR A 201 10.32 11.96 -4.81
N LEU A 202 11.20 12.34 -3.88
CA LEU A 202 12.55 11.77 -3.77
C LEU A 202 12.52 10.27 -3.45
N THR A 203 11.59 9.85 -2.59
CA THR A 203 11.36 8.42 -2.28
C THR A 203 10.95 7.65 -3.53
N ALA A 204 10.05 8.20 -4.35
CA ALA A 204 9.59 7.55 -5.58
C ALA A 204 10.73 7.37 -6.59
N VAL A 205 11.56 8.39 -6.82
CA VAL A 205 12.77 8.29 -7.68
C VAL A 205 13.69 7.16 -7.19
N ASN A 206 13.89 7.07 -5.88
CA ASN A 206 14.74 6.06 -5.28
C ASN A 206 14.18 4.64 -5.48
N PHE A 207 12.89 4.44 -5.25
CA PHE A 207 12.25 3.13 -5.40
C PHE A 207 12.23 2.67 -6.87
N ILE A 208 11.89 3.55 -7.82
CA ILE A 208 11.95 3.21 -9.25
C ILE A 208 13.37 2.75 -9.61
N THR A 209 14.39 3.53 -9.25
CA THR A 209 15.79 3.19 -9.57
C THR A 209 16.20 1.88 -8.90
N THR A 210 15.81 1.66 -7.65
CA THR A 210 16.12 0.43 -6.92
C THR A 210 15.52 -0.79 -7.63
N VAL A 211 14.23 -0.75 -7.95
CA VAL A 211 13.55 -1.85 -8.63
C VAL A 211 14.08 -2.07 -10.04
N MET A 212 14.38 -1.02 -10.78
CA MET A 212 14.84 -1.16 -12.17
C MET A 212 16.28 -1.63 -12.28
N CYS A 213 17.17 -1.21 -11.37
CA CYS A 213 18.62 -1.38 -11.51
C CYS A 213 19.25 -2.39 -10.53
N LEU A 214 18.61 -2.71 -9.39
CA LEU A 214 19.25 -3.49 -8.33
C LEU A 214 18.62 -4.88 -8.10
N ARG A 215 17.80 -5.37 -9.01
CA ARG A 215 17.25 -6.73 -8.90
C ARG A 215 18.33 -7.78 -8.96
N ALA A 216 18.20 -8.81 -8.12
CA ALA A 216 19.08 -9.97 -8.11
C ALA A 216 19.15 -10.66 -9.48
N PRO A 217 20.28 -11.31 -9.82
CA PRO A 217 20.37 -12.14 -11.02
C PRO A 217 19.26 -13.21 -11.05
N GLY A 218 18.53 -13.28 -12.16
CA GLY A 218 17.38 -14.16 -12.33
C GLY A 218 16.03 -13.58 -11.88
N MET A 219 16.00 -12.47 -11.13
CA MET A 219 14.80 -11.73 -10.78
C MET A 219 14.35 -10.86 -11.97
N THR A 220 13.66 -11.47 -12.94
CA THR A 220 13.04 -10.73 -14.05
C THR A 220 11.82 -9.96 -13.57
N MET A 221 11.30 -9.02 -14.39
CA MET A 221 10.10 -8.25 -14.03
C MET A 221 8.93 -9.17 -13.63
N PHE A 222 8.64 -10.21 -14.41
CA PHE A 222 7.54 -11.15 -14.14
C PHE A 222 7.88 -12.28 -13.15
N ARG A 223 8.96 -12.12 -12.37
CA ARG A 223 9.27 -12.92 -11.18
C ARG A 223 9.24 -12.08 -9.90
N MET A 224 9.02 -10.77 -10.04
CA MET A 224 8.89 -9.89 -8.86
C MET A 224 7.61 -10.17 -8.11
N PRO A 225 7.64 -10.11 -6.76
CA PRO A 225 6.45 -10.14 -5.92
C PRO A 225 5.44 -9.06 -6.28
N ILE A 226 4.15 -9.31 -6.05
CA ILE A 226 3.07 -8.34 -6.37
C ILE A 226 3.24 -7.07 -5.54
N PHE A 227 3.71 -7.16 -4.30
CA PHE A 227 4.00 -5.97 -3.50
C PHE A 227 5.05 -5.08 -4.18
N THR A 228 6.15 -5.65 -4.68
CA THR A 228 7.18 -4.88 -5.41
C THR A 228 6.62 -4.22 -6.69
N TRP A 229 5.73 -4.89 -7.44
CA TRP A 229 5.03 -4.28 -8.57
C TRP A 229 4.17 -3.09 -8.15
N ASN A 230 3.44 -3.21 -7.04
CA ASN A 230 2.62 -2.11 -6.53
C ASN A 230 3.50 -0.94 -6.06
N VAL A 231 4.64 -1.19 -5.40
CA VAL A 231 5.61 -0.16 -5.03
C VAL A 231 6.14 0.58 -6.26
N LEU A 232 6.52 -0.15 -7.31
CA LEU A 232 7.02 0.43 -8.55
C LEU A 232 5.97 1.34 -9.21
N LEU A 233 4.76 0.82 -9.43
CA LEU A 233 3.70 1.56 -10.13
C LEU A 233 3.18 2.74 -9.32
N THR A 234 3.09 2.60 -7.99
CA THR A 234 2.81 3.72 -7.08
C THR A 234 3.87 4.80 -7.21
N SER A 235 5.15 4.43 -7.24
CA SER A 235 6.24 5.39 -7.39
C SER A 235 6.20 6.12 -8.74
N VAL A 236 5.82 5.43 -9.81
CA VAL A 236 5.58 6.05 -11.13
C VAL A 236 4.43 7.07 -11.05
N LEU A 237 3.36 6.75 -10.32
CA LEU A 237 2.20 7.66 -10.17
C LEU A 237 2.53 8.88 -9.29
N VAL A 238 3.41 8.76 -8.30
CA VAL A 238 3.88 9.86 -7.45
C VAL A 238 4.56 10.96 -8.28
N LEU A 239 5.34 10.58 -9.31
CA LEU A 239 6.12 11.55 -10.09
C LEU A 239 5.31 12.65 -10.79
N PRO A 240 4.15 12.39 -11.42
CA PRO A 240 3.29 13.46 -11.94
C PRO A 240 2.42 14.12 -10.86
N ALA A 241 1.94 13.37 -9.85
CA ALA A 241 0.93 13.84 -8.91
C ALA A 241 1.50 14.85 -7.89
N PHE A 242 2.58 14.50 -7.18
CA PHE A 242 3.12 15.34 -6.11
C PHE A 242 3.75 16.66 -6.58
N PRO A 243 4.45 16.75 -7.71
CA PRO A 243 4.91 18.05 -8.23
C PRO A 243 3.78 19.01 -8.56
N VAL A 244 2.63 18.53 -9.06
CA VAL A 244 1.46 19.38 -9.31
C VAL A 244 0.90 19.93 -8.00
N LEU A 245 0.74 19.08 -6.97
CA LEU A 245 0.36 19.54 -5.64
C LEU A 245 1.35 20.57 -5.09
N THR A 246 2.64 20.28 -5.18
CA THR A 246 3.71 21.16 -4.68
C THR A 246 3.64 22.54 -5.36
N ALA A 247 3.47 22.58 -6.69
CA ALA A 247 3.31 23.82 -7.44
C ALA A 247 2.04 24.58 -7.03
N ALA A 248 0.91 23.88 -6.89
CA ALA A 248 -0.35 24.47 -6.44
C ALA A 248 -0.25 25.10 -5.04
N LEU A 249 0.40 24.41 -4.11
CA LEU A 249 0.61 24.90 -2.74
C LEU A 249 1.57 26.10 -2.69
N LEU A 250 2.63 26.11 -3.50
CA LEU A 250 3.54 27.25 -3.59
C LEU A 250 2.85 28.48 -4.20
N ALA A 251 2.01 28.30 -5.22
CA ALA A 251 1.19 29.35 -5.77
C ALA A 251 0.18 29.90 -4.72
N LEU A 252 -0.41 28.99 -3.89
CA LEU A 252 -1.27 29.43 -2.79
C LEU A 252 -0.51 30.27 -1.75
N VAL A 253 0.71 29.90 -1.40
CA VAL A 253 1.56 30.70 -0.50
C VAL A 253 1.87 32.07 -1.12
N ALA A 254 2.13 32.12 -2.44
CA ALA A 254 2.33 33.37 -3.17
C ALA A 254 1.08 34.25 -3.15
N ASP A 255 -0.11 33.70 -3.35
CA ASP A 255 -1.38 34.42 -3.22
C ASP A 255 -1.57 34.97 -1.80
N ARG A 256 -1.32 34.17 -0.79
CA ARG A 256 -1.51 34.53 0.61
C ARG A 256 -0.54 35.60 1.12
N ARG A 257 0.70 35.64 0.61
CA ARG A 257 1.80 36.42 1.19
C ARG A 257 2.47 37.42 0.22
N LEU A 258 2.35 37.16 -1.09
CA LEU A 258 3.04 37.96 -2.12
C LEU A 258 2.08 38.67 -3.07
N GLY A 259 0.75 38.51 -2.91
CA GLY A 259 -0.26 39.15 -3.74
C GLY A 259 -0.27 38.66 -5.20
N ALA A 260 -0.07 37.35 -5.43
CA ALA A 260 0.02 36.78 -6.78
C ALA A 260 -1.35 36.64 -7.49
N HIS A 261 -2.46 36.54 -6.74
CA HIS A 261 -3.85 36.47 -7.27
C HIS A 261 -4.15 35.26 -8.21
N THR A 262 -3.42 34.15 -8.07
CA THR A 262 -3.56 32.95 -8.91
C THR A 262 -4.92 32.29 -8.76
N TYR A 263 -5.44 32.27 -7.53
CA TYR A 263 -6.69 31.57 -7.18
C TYR A 263 -7.85 32.48 -6.88
N ASP A 264 -7.81 33.71 -7.35
CA ASP A 264 -8.92 34.67 -7.22
C ASP A 264 -10.18 34.14 -7.91
N SER A 265 -11.30 34.10 -7.19
CA SER A 265 -12.58 33.60 -7.71
C SER A 265 -13.10 34.39 -8.90
N ALA A 266 -12.82 35.70 -8.94
CA ALA A 266 -13.24 36.60 -10.03
C ALA A 266 -12.58 36.26 -11.39
N SER A 267 -11.39 35.65 -11.37
CA SER A 267 -10.65 35.21 -12.58
C SER A 267 -10.79 33.72 -12.89
N GLY A 268 -11.69 32.99 -12.20
CA GLY A 268 -11.82 31.54 -12.34
C GLY A 268 -10.80 30.71 -11.55
N GLY A 269 -10.01 31.35 -10.70
CA GLY A 269 -8.95 30.71 -9.92
C GLY A 269 -9.45 29.65 -8.93
N ALA A 270 -10.69 29.78 -8.44
CA ALA A 270 -11.29 28.73 -7.59
C ALA A 270 -11.44 27.38 -8.33
N LEU A 271 -11.83 27.41 -9.60
CA LEU A 271 -11.92 26.20 -10.43
C LEU A 271 -10.53 25.64 -10.76
N LEU A 272 -9.57 26.54 -11.05
CA LEU A 272 -8.17 26.15 -11.28
C LEU A 272 -7.58 25.42 -10.07
N TRP A 273 -7.82 25.92 -8.83
CA TRP A 273 -7.41 25.22 -7.61
C TRP A 273 -7.99 23.81 -7.56
N GLN A 274 -9.28 23.64 -7.80
CA GLN A 274 -9.94 22.34 -7.75
C GLN A 274 -9.34 21.36 -8.77
N HIS A 275 -9.07 21.78 -10.01
CA HIS A 275 -8.44 20.94 -11.02
C HIS A 275 -7.02 20.53 -10.62
N LEU A 276 -6.18 21.47 -10.18
CA LEU A 276 -4.81 21.17 -9.75
C LEU A 276 -4.79 20.25 -8.52
N PHE A 277 -5.66 20.55 -7.54
CA PHE A 277 -5.75 19.73 -6.34
C PHE A 277 -6.21 18.30 -6.66
N TRP A 278 -7.28 18.13 -7.44
CA TRP A 278 -7.83 16.79 -7.71
C TRP A 278 -7.02 16.02 -8.76
N PHE A 279 -6.31 16.69 -9.65
CA PHE A 279 -5.30 16.02 -10.48
C PHE A 279 -4.21 15.33 -9.64
N PHE A 280 -3.93 15.85 -8.46
CA PHE A 280 -3.18 15.15 -7.43
C PHE A 280 -4.09 14.22 -6.60
N GLY A 281 -5.22 14.70 -6.11
CA GLY A 281 -5.99 14.09 -5.05
C GLY A 281 -6.62 12.75 -5.41
N HIS A 282 -7.01 12.52 -6.67
CA HIS A 282 -7.46 11.20 -7.08
C HIS A 282 -6.29 10.21 -7.28
N PRO A 283 -5.22 10.54 -8.02
CA PRO A 283 -4.00 9.70 -7.97
C PRO A 283 -3.52 9.38 -6.56
N GLU A 284 -3.61 10.31 -5.61
CA GLU A 284 -3.21 10.10 -4.21
C GLU A 284 -3.95 8.92 -3.56
N VAL A 285 -5.26 8.77 -3.77
CA VAL A 285 -6.00 7.65 -3.17
C VAL A 285 -5.52 6.30 -3.73
N TYR A 286 -5.04 6.25 -4.97
CA TYR A 286 -4.42 5.04 -5.55
C TYR A 286 -2.94 4.89 -5.17
N ILE A 287 -2.19 5.97 -4.99
CA ILE A 287 -0.85 5.96 -4.38
C ILE A 287 -0.91 5.31 -3.01
N VAL A 288 -1.95 5.64 -2.25
CA VAL A 288 -2.22 5.03 -0.96
C VAL A 288 -2.70 3.58 -1.10
N ALA A 289 -3.66 3.27 -1.99
CA ALA A 289 -4.29 1.94 -2.03
C ALA A 289 -3.38 0.85 -2.61
N LEU A 290 -2.65 1.12 -3.69
CA LEU A 290 -1.91 0.09 -4.43
C LEU A 290 -0.88 -0.67 -3.58
N PRO A 291 -0.02 -0.03 -2.77
CA PRO A 291 0.93 -0.76 -1.94
C PRO A 291 0.25 -1.70 -0.94
N PHE A 292 -0.88 -1.28 -0.38
CA PHE A 292 -1.63 -2.09 0.58
C PHE A 292 -2.36 -3.26 -0.10
N PHE A 293 -2.80 -3.11 -1.36
CA PHE A 293 -3.20 -4.24 -2.20
C PHE A 293 -2.03 -5.22 -2.39
N GLY A 294 -0.82 -4.71 -2.53
CA GLY A 294 0.40 -5.50 -2.58
C GLY A 294 0.61 -6.32 -1.32
N ILE A 295 0.49 -5.72 -0.14
CA ILE A 295 0.62 -6.40 1.16
C ILE A 295 -0.37 -7.57 1.25
N ILE A 296 -1.64 -7.34 0.94
CA ILE A 296 -2.67 -8.38 0.96
C ILE A 296 -2.36 -9.50 -0.04
N SER A 297 -1.80 -9.14 -1.21
CA SER A 297 -1.41 -10.11 -2.25
C SER A 297 -0.22 -11.00 -1.85
N GLU A 298 0.62 -10.57 -0.92
CA GLU A 298 1.68 -11.40 -0.35
C GLU A 298 1.15 -12.32 0.77
N ILE A 299 0.18 -11.86 1.55
CA ILE A 299 -0.32 -12.58 2.73
C ILE A 299 -1.28 -13.70 2.35
N ILE A 300 -2.27 -13.43 1.49
CA ILE A 300 -3.29 -14.42 1.13
C ILE A 300 -2.69 -15.73 0.59
N PRO A 301 -1.69 -15.74 -0.31
CA PRO A 301 -1.09 -16.98 -0.80
C PRO A 301 -0.43 -17.83 0.29
N VAL A 302 0.23 -17.18 1.26
CA VAL A 302 0.91 -17.88 2.37
C VAL A 302 -0.10 -18.62 3.25
N PHE A 303 -1.16 -17.94 3.67
CA PHE A 303 -2.19 -18.52 4.55
C PHE A 303 -3.28 -19.31 3.79
N SER A 304 -3.23 -19.33 2.47
CA SER A 304 -4.00 -20.24 1.60
C SER A 304 -3.16 -21.46 1.18
N ARG A 305 -1.85 -21.45 1.44
CA ARG A 305 -0.87 -22.48 1.04
C ARG A 305 -0.91 -22.74 -0.46
N LYS A 306 -1.15 -21.68 -1.24
CA LYS A 306 -1.27 -21.72 -2.71
C LYS A 306 -0.49 -20.58 -3.35
N PRO A 307 0.02 -20.74 -4.59
CA PRO A 307 0.49 -19.59 -5.37
C PRO A 307 -0.66 -18.61 -5.63
N VAL A 308 -0.31 -17.34 -5.85
CA VAL A 308 -1.29 -16.33 -6.24
C VAL A 308 -1.99 -16.77 -7.53
N PHE A 309 -3.32 -16.75 -7.51
CA PHE A 309 -4.10 -17.05 -8.71
C PHE A 309 -4.03 -15.86 -9.68
N GLY A 310 -3.74 -16.14 -10.95
CA GLY A 310 -3.75 -15.12 -12.01
C GLY A 310 -2.69 -14.03 -11.84
N TYR A 311 -1.44 -14.37 -11.55
CA TYR A 311 -0.33 -13.42 -11.35
C TYR A 311 -0.26 -12.34 -12.44
N LEU A 312 -0.31 -12.71 -13.74
CA LEU A 312 -0.30 -11.74 -14.84
C LEU A 312 -1.53 -10.83 -14.83
N GLY A 313 -2.69 -11.38 -14.47
CA GLY A 313 -3.92 -10.59 -14.28
C GLY A 313 -3.78 -9.58 -13.13
N MET A 314 -3.12 -9.96 -12.02
CA MET A 314 -2.83 -9.06 -10.90
C MET A 314 -1.91 -7.91 -11.32
N VAL A 315 -0.84 -8.20 -12.07
CA VAL A 315 0.09 -7.19 -12.59
C VAL A 315 -0.63 -6.28 -13.60
N GLY A 316 -1.33 -6.86 -14.57
CA GLY A 316 -2.09 -6.10 -15.58
C GLY A 316 -3.15 -5.20 -14.96
N ALA A 317 -3.88 -5.71 -13.95
CA ALA A 317 -4.86 -4.92 -13.21
C ALA A 317 -4.19 -3.74 -12.46
N THR A 318 -3.03 -3.95 -11.85
CA THR A 318 -2.29 -2.87 -11.19
C THR A 318 -1.88 -1.77 -12.18
N ILE A 319 -1.38 -2.16 -13.37
CA ILE A 319 -1.03 -1.22 -14.44
C ILE A 319 -2.30 -0.46 -14.90
N GLY A 320 -3.41 -1.17 -15.12
CA GLY A 320 -4.68 -0.57 -15.55
C GLY A 320 -5.21 0.45 -14.54
N ILE A 321 -5.21 0.13 -13.24
CA ILE A 321 -5.59 1.06 -12.18
C ILE A 321 -4.68 2.29 -12.19
N THR A 322 -3.36 2.10 -12.28
CA THR A 322 -2.39 3.20 -12.29
C THR A 322 -2.64 4.16 -13.45
N MET A 323 -2.88 3.65 -14.65
CA MET A 323 -3.16 4.48 -15.83
C MET A 323 -4.50 5.21 -15.72
N LEU A 324 -5.56 4.50 -15.32
CA LEU A 324 -6.90 5.08 -15.18
C LEU A 324 -6.93 6.14 -14.08
N SER A 325 -6.21 5.96 -12.99
CA SER A 325 -6.18 6.90 -11.88
C SER A 325 -5.76 8.32 -12.28
N ALA A 326 -4.93 8.46 -13.32
CA ALA A 326 -4.46 9.75 -13.80
C ALA A 326 -5.50 10.52 -14.66
N VAL A 327 -6.62 9.89 -15.05
CA VAL A 327 -7.59 10.48 -15.98
C VAL A 327 -9.01 10.63 -15.43
N VAL A 328 -9.24 10.27 -14.16
CA VAL A 328 -10.58 10.26 -13.53
C VAL A 328 -10.82 11.40 -12.53
N TRP A 329 -9.85 12.27 -12.28
CA TRP A 329 -9.83 13.19 -11.13
C TRP A 329 -11.06 14.09 -11.01
N ALA A 330 -11.70 14.50 -12.12
CA ALA A 330 -12.77 15.47 -12.04
C ALA A 330 -14.14 14.88 -11.66
N HIS A 331 -14.21 13.57 -11.33
CA HIS A 331 -15.41 13.06 -10.66
C HIS A 331 -15.58 13.64 -9.24
N HIS A 332 -14.53 14.16 -8.62
CA HIS A 332 -14.63 14.94 -7.40
C HIS A 332 -15.23 16.34 -7.59
N MET A 333 -15.56 16.72 -8.83
CA MET A 333 -16.00 18.05 -9.21
C MET A 333 -17.36 18.03 -9.95
N PHE A 334 -18.12 16.95 -9.91
CA PHE A 334 -19.40 16.82 -10.63
C PHE A 334 -20.38 17.94 -10.24
N ALA A 335 -20.48 18.24 -8.95
CA ALA A 335 -21.37 19.28 -8.44
C ALA A 335 -20.96 20.73 -8.82
N THR A 336 -19.76 20.93 -9.39
CA THR A 336 -19.36 22.27 -9.88
C THR A 336 -20.08 22.65 -11.18
N GLY A 337 -20.60 21.69 -11.93
CA GLY A 337 -21.17 21.87 -13.25
C GLY A 337 -20.16 22.27 -14.34
N ALA A 338 -18.88 22.33 -14.02
CA ALA A 338 -17.82 22.86 -14.89
C ALA A 338 -16.92 21.76 -15.49
N VAL A 339 -17.35 20.48 -15.46
CA VAL A 339 -16.58 19.34 -15.94
C VAL A 339 -17.40 18.51 -16.94
N LEU A 340 -16.70 17.76 -17.80
CA LEU A 340 -17.33 16.87 -18.79
C LEU A 340 -17.86 15.62 -18.10
N LEU A 341 -19.08 15.70 -17.56
CA LEU A 341 -19.72 14.66 -16.75
C LEU A 341 -19.67 13.27 -17.39
N PRO A 342 -20.07 13.04 -18.67
CA PRO A 342 -20.06 11.70 -19.26
C PRO A 342 -18.67 11.09 -19.32
N PHE A 343 -17.65 11.86 -19.68
CA PHE A 343 -16.27 11.39 -19.77
C PHE A 343 -15.75 10.91 -18.39
N PHE A 344 -15.81 11.78 -17.39
CA PHE A 344 -15.28 11.45 -16.07
C PHE A 344 -16.09 10.37 -15.37
N SER A 345 -17.40 10.26 -15.63
CA SER A 345 -18.23 9.18 -15.13
C SER A 345 -17.82 7.83 -15.75
N ILE A 346 -17.74 7.74 -17.09
CA ILE A 346 -17.34 6.50 -17.77
C ILE A 346 -15.95 6.05 -17.35
N MET A 347 -14.98 6.97 -17.30
CA MET A 347 -13.61 6.64 -16.86
C MET A 347 -13.59 6.15 -15.42
N SER A 348 -14.42 6.71 -14.54
CA SER A 348 -14.55 6.28 -13.15
C SER A 348 -15.18 4.89 -13.01
N PHE A 349 -16.18 4.56 -13.83
CA PHE A 349 -16.70 3.19 -13.90
C PHE A 349 -15.68 2.18 -14.42
N LEU A 350 -14.87 2.57 -15.41
CA LEU A 350 -13.86 1.69 -15.98
C LEU A 350 -12.81 1.24 -14.97
N ILE A 351 -12.47 2.04 -13.98
CA ILE A 351 -11.47 1.65 -12.96
C ILE A 351 -11.97 0.51 -12.04
N ALA A 352 -13.29 0.28 -11.98
CA ALA A 352 -13.85 -0.83 -11.23
C ALA A 352 -13.49 -2.19 -11.89
N ILE A 353 -13.27 -2.24 -13.21
CA ILE A 353 -12.95 -3.49 -13.93
C ILE A 353 -11.62 -4.09 -13.44
N PRO A 354 -10.46 -3.41 -13.55
CA PRO A 354 -9.21 -3.97 -13.06
C PRO A 354 -9.21 -4.18 -11.54
N THR A 355 -9.96 -3.38 -10.78
CA THR A 355 -10.15 -3.60 -9.35
C THR A 355 -10.89 -4.92 -9.09
N GLY A 356 -11.94 -5.20 -9.85
CA GLY A 356 -12.68 -6.48 -9.83
C GLY A 356 -11.77 -7.67 -10.16
N VAL A 357 -10.88 -7.55 -11.16
CA VAL A 357 -9.90 -8.60 -11.49
C VAL A 357 -9.04 -8.93 -10.26
N LYS A 358 -8.55 -7.94 -9.53
CA LYS A 358 -7.79 -8.20 -8.28
C LYS A 358 -8.63 -8.93 -7.25
N PHE A 359 -9.87 -8.49 -7.05
CA PHE A 359 -10.80 -9.10 -6.11
C PHE A 359 -11.03 -10.59 -6.40
N PHE A 360 -11.37 -10.93 -7.65
CA PHE A 360 -11.56 -12.31 -8.06
C PHE A 360 -10.27 -13.13 -7.96
N ASN A 361 -9.11 -12.55 -8.19
CA ASN A 361 -7.84 -13.25 -8.04
C ASN A 361 -7.50 -13.53 -6.56
N TRP A 362 -7.82 -12.64 -5.62
CA TRP A 362 -7.70 -12.93 -4.18
C TRP A 362 -8.64 -14.05 -3.75
N ILE A 363 -9.91 -14.02 -4.18
CA ILE A 363 -10.88 -15.09 -3.93
C ILE A 363 -10.39 -16.40 -4.58
N GLY A 364 -9.94 -16.37 -5.84
CA GLY A 364 -9.42 -17.53 -6.56
C GLY A 364 -8.15 -18.12 -5.92
N THR A 365 -7.34 -17.30 -5.25
CA THR A 365 -6.19 -17.76 -4.46
C THR A 365 -6.66 -18.53 -3.23
N MET A 366 -7.69 -18.06 -2.53
CA MET A 366 -8.28 -18.75 -1.38
C MET A 366 -9.08 -20.00 -1.79
N TRP A 367 -9.70 -19.99 -2.94
CA TRP A 367 -10.55 -21.07 -3.45
C TRP A 367 -9.76 -22.38 -3.61
N HIS A 368 -10.25 -23.46 -2.99
CA HIS A 368 -9.56 -24.74 -2.88
C HIS A 368 -8.15 -24.66 -2.24
N GLY A 369 -7.86 -23.61 -1.47
CA GLY A 369 -6.66 -23.51 -0.63
C GLY A 369 -6.85 -24.20 0.72
N SER A 370 -5.73 -24.57 1.34
CA SER A 370 -5.70 -25.01 2.74
C SER A 370 -5.61 -23.78 3.64
N LEU A 371 -6.76 -23.15 3.93
CA LEU A 371 -6.82 -21.88 4.65
C LEU A 371 -6.42 -22.05 6.12
N SER A 372 -5.60 -21.13 6.60
CA SER A 372 -5.32 -20.95 8.02
C SER A 372 -5.62 -19.49 8.42
N PHE A 373 -6.19 -19.32 9.63
CA PHE A 373 -6.77 -18.05 10.08
C PHE A 373 -5.95 -17.42 11.21
N GLU A 374 -4.64 -17.29 10.98
CA GLU A 374 -3.78 -16.48 11.81
C GLU A 374 -4.10 -14.99 11.61
N THR A 375 -3.65 -14.17 12.56
CA THR A 375 -3.98 -12.73 12.59
C THR A 375 -3.74 -12.00 11.26
N PRO A 376 -2.64 -12.20 10.50
CA PRO A 376 -2.47 -11.57 9.19
C PRO A 376 -3.59 -11.89 8.20
N MET A 377 -4.05 -13.14 8.19
CA MET A 377 -5.13 -13.58 7.30
C MET A 377 -6.49 -13.00 7.72
N LEU A 378 -6.77 -12.91 9.03
CA LEU A 378 -8.00 -12.28 9.52
C LEU A 378 -8.08 -10.82 9.06
N PHE A 379 -7.00 -10.04 9.21
CA PHE A 379 -6.95 -8.68 8.70
C PHE A 379 -7.06 -8.60 7.18
N SER A 380 -6.53 -9.56 6.44
CA SER A 380 -6.68 -9.64 4.97
C SER A 380 -8.13 -9.90 4.56
N ILE A 381 -8.86 -10.76 5.28
CA ILE A 381 -10.29 -10.99 5.04
C ILE A 381 -11.10 -9.74 5.43
N GLY A 382 -10.76 -9.11 6.57
CA GLY A 382 -11.36 -7.83 6.96
C GLY A 382 -11.20 -6.75 5.89
N PHE A 383 -10.01 -6.63 5.31
CA PHE A 383 -9.75 -5.79 4.15
C PHE A 383 -10.68 -6.12 2.96
N LEU A 384 -10.82 -7.40 2.59
CA LEU A 384 -11.69 -7.79 1.48
C LEU A 384 -13.14 -7.35 1.71
N VAL A 385 -13.67 -7.57 2.92
CA VAL A 385 -15.05 -7.19 3.25
C VAL A 385 -15.24 -5.68 3.22
N THR A 386 -14.34 -4.93 3.86
CA THR A 386 -14.46 -3.46 3.96
C THR A 386 -14.23 -2.79 2.61
N PHE A 387 -13.20 -3.19 1.88
CA PHE A 387 -12.90 -2.60 0.58
C PHE A 387 -13.96 -2.95 -0.47
N LEU A 388 -14.60 -4.13 -0.41
CA LEU A 388 -15.71 -4.45 -1.31
C LEU A 388 -16.87 -3.46 -1.13
N LEU A 389 -17.29 -3.21 0.11
CA LEU A 389 -18.35 -2.24 0.40
C LEU A 389 -17.96 -0.82 -0.02
N GLY A 390 -16.71 -0.43 0.25
CA GLY A 390 -16.15 0.84 -0.19
C GLY A 390 -16.12 1.00 -1.71
N GLY A 391 -15.70 -0.04 -2.43
CA GLY A 391 -15.68 -0.06 -3.90
C GLY A 391 -17.08 0.05 -4.51
N LEU A 392 -18.06 -0.68 -3.95
CA LEU A 392 -19.45 -0.62 -4.41
C LEU A 392 -20.06 0.77 -4.17
N SER A 393 -19.84 1.38 -3.00
CA SER A 393 -20.28 2.76 -2.76
C SER A 393 -19.59 3.76 -3.68
N GLY A 394 -18.32 3.50 -4.06
CA GLY A 394 -17.59 4.29 -5.07
C GLY A 394 -18.22 4.23 -6.46
N VAL A 395 -18.67 3.04 -6.88
CA VAL A 395 -19.41 2.86 -8.13
C VAL A 395 -20.72 3.66 -8.12
N LEU A 396 -21.43 3.70 -6.98
CA LEU A 396 -22.66 4.50 -6.85
C LEU A 396 -22.38 6.01 -7.08
N ILE A 397 -21.36 6.57 -6.41
CA ILE A 397 -21.04 8.00 -6.54
C ILE A 397 -20.28 8.36 -7.84
N ALA A 398 -19.80 7.36 -8.60
CA ALA A 398 -19.30 7.60 -9.96
C ALA A 398 -20.40 7.97 -10.96
N SER A 399 -21.68 7.80 -10.59
CA SER A 399 -22.85 8.22 -11.34
C SER A 399 -23.22 9.67 -10.97
N PRO A 400 -23.10 10.66 -11.87
CA PRO A 400 -23.39 12.06 -11.53
C PRO A 400 -24.76 12.31 -10.89
N PRO A 401 -25.89 11.69 -11.35
CA PRO A 401 -27.17 11.89 -10.69
C PRO A 401 -27.19 11.44 -9.23
N LEU A 402 -26.50 10.34 -8.91
CA LEU A 402 -26.39 9.87 -7.53
C LEU A 402 -25.41 10.72 -6.70
N ASP A 403 -24.29 11.14 -7.31
CA ASP A 403 -23.34 12.02 -6.66
C ASP A 403 -23.95 13.36 -6.28
N PHE A 404 -24.75 13.97 -7.17
CA PHE A 404 -25.44 15.23 -6.85
C PHE A 404 -26.33 15.15 -5.61
N HIS A 405 -26.84 13.96 -5.31
CA HIS A 405 -27.67 13.72 -4.13
C HIS A 405 -26.84 13.42 -2.87
N LEU A 406 -25.70 12.74 -3.04
CA LEU A 406 -24.87 12.22 -1.94
C LEU A 406 -23.64 13.07 -1.63
N THR A 407 -23.20 13.93 -2.58
CA THR A 407 -22.00 14.75 -2.40
C THR A 407 -22.13 15.64 -1.17
N ASP A 408 -21.01 15.85 -0.48
CA ASP A 408 -20.91 16.63 0.76
C ASP A 408 -21.81 16.15 1.93
N SER A 409 -22.35 14.95 1.85
CA SER A 409 -23.08 14.30 2.94
C SER A 409 -22.22 13.34 3.77
N ALA A 410 -22.77 12.82 4.87
CA ALA A 410 -22.13 11.78 5.69
C ALA A 410 -21.91 10.47 4.91
N PHE A 411 -22.61 10.24 3.79
CA PHE A 411 -22.36 9.11 2.89
C PHE A 411 -20.93 9.13 2.33
N ILE A 412 -20.45 10.31 1.94
CA ILE A 412 -19.07 10.48 1.45
C ILE A 412 -18.05 10.17 2.56
N VAL A 413 -18.36 10.51 3.81
CA VAL A 413 -17.50 10.15 4.95
C VAL A 413 -17.44 8.63 5.11
N ALA A 414 -18.57 7.95 5.04
CA ALA A 414 -18.64 6.49 5.09
C ALA A 414 -17.84 5.87 3.94
N HIS A 415 -18.10 6.27 2.70
CA HIS A 415 -17.39 5.80 1.52
C HIS A 415 -15.87 5.96 1.67
N LEU A 416 -15.39 7.17 2.00
CA LEU A 416 -13.96 7.45 2.14
C LEU A 416 -13.31 6.56 3.21
N HIS A 417 -13.98 6.30 4.33
CA HIS A 417 -13.42 5.43 5.35
C HIS A 417 -13.43 3.95 4.93
N TYR A 418 -14.45 3.49 4.21
CA TYR A 418 -14.47 2.12 3.68
C TYR A 418 -13.36 1.87 2.65
N VAL A 419 -13.05 2.84 1.77
CA VAL A 419 -11.97 2.70 0.79
C VAL A 419 -10.60 3.00 1.37
N LEU A 420 -10.44 3.97 2.28
CA LEU A 420 -9.15 4.39 2.84
C LEU A 420 -8.79 3.63 4.11
N PHE A 421 -9.60 3.71 5.17
CA PHE A 421 -9.35 2.97 6.40
C PHE A 421 -9.43 1.45 6.14
N GLY A 422 -10.49 1.02 5.42
CA GLY A 422 -10.72 -0.37 5.06
C GLY A 422 -9.57 -0.97 4.23
N THR A 423 -8.82 -0.16 3.48
CA THR A 423 -7.63 -0.59 2.75
C THR A 423 -6.38 -0.45 3.59
N VAL A 424 -6.06 0.79 3.99
CA VAL A 424 -4.76 1.13 4.57
C VAL A 424 -4.58 0.52 5.95
N VAL A 425 -5.55 0.73 6.85
CA VAL A 425 -5.38 0.32 8.25
C VAL A 425 -5.44 -1.20 8.40
N PHE A 426 -6.39 -1.86 7.71
CA PHE A 426 -6.45 -3.32 7.74
C PHE A 426 -5.19 -3.95 7.15
N ALA A 427 -4.71 -3.48 6.00
CA ALA A 427 -3.49 -4.02 5.39
C ALA A 427 -2.22 -3.63 6.16
N THR A 428 -2.18 -2.46 6.81
CA THR A 428 -1.08 -2.07 7.72
C THR A 428 -0.94 -3.08 8.84
N PHE A 429 -2.03 -3.39 9.54
CA PHE A 429 -1.98 -4.37 10.62
C PHE A 429 -1.73 -5.79 10.11
N ALA A 430 -2.33 -6.20 8.98
CA ALA A 430 -1.99 -7.46 8.33
C ALA A 430 -0.47 -7.57 8.09
N GLY A 431 0.14 -6.54 7.51
CA GLY A 431 1.57 -6.47 7.24
C GLY A 431 2.42 -6.42 8.50
N PHE A 432 2.02 -5.69 9.54
CA PHE A 432 2.72 -5.70 10.82
C PHE A 432 2.76 -7.10 11.44
N TYR A 433 1.64 -7.80 11.53
CA TYR A 433 1.61 -9.17 12.05
C TYR A 433 2.42 -10.12 11.17
N PHE A 434 2.38 -9.95 9.83
CA PHE A 434 3.05 -10.81 8.87
C PHE A 434 4.57 -10.67 8.89
N TRP A 435 5.11 -9.45 8.80
CA TRP A 435 6.55 -9.21 8.75
C TRP A 435 7.19 -8.92 10.11
N TRP A 436 6.43 -8.86 11.21
CA TRP A 436 6.97 -8.63 12.54
C TRP A 436 8.12 -9.57 12.92
N PRO A 437 8.01 -10.92 12.70
CA PRO A 437 9.12 -11.83 12.96
C PRO A 437 10.34 -11.52 12.09
N LYS A 438 10.15 -11.11 10.84
CA LYS A 438 11.25 -10.71 9.95
C LYS A 438 12.00 -9.50 10.47
N TRP A 439 11.31 -8.51 11.01
CA TRP A 439 11.93 -7.26 11.47
C TRP A 439 12.54 -7.34 12.86
N THR A 440 11.95 -8.12 13.75
CA THR A 440 12.29 -8.13 15.18
C THR A 440 12.89 -9.43 15.67
N GLY A 441 12.75 -10.52 14.93
CA GLY A 441 13.11 -11.86 15.36
C GLY A 441 12.13 -12.48 16.37
N HIS A 442 10.95 -11.87 16.59
CA HIS A 442 9.94 -12.34 17.54
C HIS A 442 8.55 -12.36 16.89
N LEU A 443 7.73 -13.30 17.29
CA LEU A 443 6.32 -13.38 16.90
C LEU A 443 5.45 -12.51 17.82
N LEU A 444 4.37 -11.97 17.28
CA LEU A 444 3.28 -11.38 18.04
C LEU A 444 2.35 -12.47 18.56
N ASP A 445 1.69 -12.22 19.71
CA ASP A 445 0.74 -13.16 20.31
C ASP A 445 -0.56 -13.19 19.51
N GLU A 446 -0.95 -14.40 19.05
CA GLU A 446 -2.13 -14.62 18.22
C GLU A 446 -3.46 -14.35 18.95
N ARG A 447 -3.53 -14.57 20.28
CA ARG A 447 -4.76 -14.29 21.04
C ARG A 447 -5.03 -12.79 21.12
N LEU A 448 -3.98 -12.02 21.41
CA LEU A 448 -4.07 -10.55 21.40
C LEU A 448 -4.35 -10.03 19.97
N GLY A 449 -3.76 -10.67 18.95
CA GLY A 449 -4.04 -10.36 17.55
C GLY A 449 -5.51 -10.54 17.17
N ARG A 450 -6.12 -11.63 17.58
CA ARG A 450 -7.56 -11.88 17.34
C ARG A 450 -8.45 -10.91 18.10
N VAL A 451 -8.12 -10.57 19.34
CA VAL A 451 -8.84 -9.53 20.11
C VAL A 451 -8.74 -8.19 19.39
N HIS A 452 -7.54 -7.80 18.94
CA HIS A 452 -7.33 -6.59 18.15
C HIS A 452 -8.19 -6.58 16.88
N PHE A 453 -8.15 -7.66 16.11
CA PHE A 453 -8.92 -7.76 14.86
C PHE A 453 -10.42 -7.59 15.10
N TRP A 454 -11.01 -8.36 16.00
CA TRP A 454 -12.46 -8.34 16.19
C TRP A 454 -12.96 -7.02 16.80
N THR A 455 -12.20 -6.41 17.72
CA THR A 455 -12.53 -5.09 18.26
C THR A 455 -12.45 -4.00 17.19
N LEU A 456 -11.40 -4.02 16.37
CA LEU A 456 -11.23 -3.07 15.27
C LEU A 456 -12.32 -3.24 14.21
N PHE A 457 -12.56 -4.46 13.75
CA PHE A 457 -13.56 -4.74 12.72
C PHE A 457 -14.97 -4.34 13.16
N THR A 458 -15.36 -4.74 14.36
CA THR A 458 -16.68 -4.39 14.92
C THR A 458 -16.81 -2.88 15.14
N GLY A 459 -15.80 -2.24 15.72
CA GLY A 459 -15.77 -0.79 15.92
C GLY A 459 -15.84 -0.02 14.60
N PHE A 460 -15.13 -0.48 13.57
CA PHE A 460 -15.17 0.10 12.23
C PHE A 460 -16.57 0.02 11.61
N GLN A 461 -17.19 -1.17 11.61
CA GLN A 461 -18.54 -1.35 11.06
C GLN A 461 -19.57 -0.50 11.81
N ALA A 462 -19.53 -0.50 13.15
CA ALA A 462 -20.44 0.30 13.97
C ALA A 462 -20.27 1.82 13.72
N THR A 463 -19.03 2.27 13.44
CA THR A 463 -18.76 3.68 13.19
C THR A 463 -19.25 4.13 11.82
N PHE A 464 -18.85 3.42 10.76
CA PHE A 464 -18.96 3.96 9.39
C PHE A 464 -20.13 3.38 8.60
N LEU A 465 -20.60 2.18 8.89
CA LEU A 465 -21.73 1.61 8.14
C LEU A 465 -23.00 2.50 8.27
N VAL A 466 -23.30 2.95 9.48
CA VAL A 466 -24.47 3.80 9.75
C VAL A 466 -24.37 5.20 9.12
N GLN A 467 -23.17 5.67 8.80
CA GLN A 467 -22.99 6.97 8.17
C GLN A 467 -23.47 7.00 6.71
N HIS A 468 -23.59 5.84 6.03
CA HIS A 468 -24.28 5.77 4.74
C HIS A 468 -25.75 6.20 4.88
N TRP A 469 -26.46 5.69 5.89
CA TRP A 469 -27.85 6.10 6.15
C TRP A 469 -27.98 7.53 6.64
N LEU A 470 -27.03 8.01 7.45
CA LEU A 470 -27.00 9.42 7.85
C LEU A 470 -26.89 10.33 6.63
N GLY A 471 -26.03 9.98 5.67
CA GLY A 471 -25.86 10.75 4.44
C GLY A 471 -27.08 10.69 3.52
N GLU A 472 -27.70 9.50 3.38
CA GLU A 472 -28.94 9.33 2.62
C GLU A 472 -30.11 10.14 3.21
N LYS A 473 -30.16 10.27 4.54
CA LYS A 473 -31.13 11.13 5.24
C LYS A 473 -30.79 12.62 5.15
N GLY A 474 -29.72 12.99 4.46
CA GLY A 474 -29.34 14.38 4.22
C GLY A 474 -28.42 15.00 5.27
N MET A 475 -27.82 14.23 6.19
CA MET A 475 -26.84 14.80 7.12
C MET A 475 -25.60 15.28 6.37
N PRO A 476 -25.26 16.58 6.43
CA PRO A 476 -24.05 17.09 5.78
C PRO A 476 -22.78 16.60 6.48
N ARG A 477 -21.68 16.46 5.76
CA ARG A 477 -20.36 16.29 6.37
C ARG A 477 -19.77 17.61 6.86
N ARG A 478 -18.84 17.55 7.83
CA ARG A 478 -18.09 18.71 8.34
C ARG A 478 -18.92 19.73 9.13
N TYR A 479 -20.10 19.36 9.57
CA TYR A 479 -20.90 20.15 10.47
C TYR A 479 -20.60 19.74 11.91
N ALA A 480 -20.39 20.71 12.78
CA ALA A 480 -20.10 20.48 14.20
C ALA A 480 -21.35 20.12 14.99
N ASP A 481 -22.54 20.43 14.48
CA ASP A 481 -23.82 20.31 15.16
C ASP A 481 -24.96 19.95 14.20
N TYR A 482 -26.09 19.50 14.75
CA TYR A 482 -27.33 19.21 14.06
C TYR A 482 -28.52 19.43 15.01
N LEU A 483 -29.73 19.62 14.47
CA LEU A 483 -30.92 19.86 15.30
C LEU A 483 -31.50 18.55 15.83
N PRO A 484 -32.08 18.54 17.05
CA PRO A 484 -32.80 17.35 17.54
C PRO A 484 -33.92 16.89 16.60
N ALA A 485 -34.57 17.83 15.89
CA ALA A 485 -35.63 17.57 14.94
C ALA A 485 -35.16 16.84 13.64
N ASP A 486 -33.87 16.87 13.32
CA ASP A 486 -33.32 16.22 12.11
C ASP A 486 -33.36 14.70 12.20
N GLY A 487 -33.53 14.13 13.39
CA GLY A 487 -33.64 12.67 13.60
C GLY A 487 -32.31 11.93 13.46
N PHE A 488 -31.17 12.61 13.52
CA PHE A 488 -29.83 12.03 13.35
C PHE A 488 -29.23 11.48 14.65
N THR A 489 -29.80 11.81 15.83
CA THR A 489 -29.20 11.56 17.14
C THR A 489 -28.87 10.10 17.39
N ALA A 490 -29.84 9.17 17.19
CA ALA A 490 -29.62 7.76 17.47
C ALA A 490 -28.48 7.15 16.64
N LEU A 491 -28.42 7.46 15.33
CA LEU A 491 -27.37 6.96 14.43
C LEU A 491 -26.00 7.59 14.75
N ASN A 492 -25.96 8.87 15.09
CA ASN A 492 -24.73 9.54 15.53
C ASN A 492 -24.21 9.00 16.86
N THR A 493 -25.08 8.79 17.84
CA THR A 493 -24.71 8.18 19.12
C THR A 493 -24.13 6.77 18.90
N PHE A 494 -24.79 5.93 18.08
CA PHE A 494 -24.30 4.59 17.75
C PHE A 494 -22.93 4.64 17.04
N SER A 495 -22.79 5.51 16.04
CA SER A 495 -21.52 5.74 15.34
C SER A 495 -20.42 6.19 16.31
N SER A 496 -20.72 7.03 17.28
CA SER A 496 -19.76 7.51 18.30
C SER A 496 -19.33 6.38 19.25
N ILE A 497 -20.25 5.55 19.72
CA ILE A 497 -19.90 4.35 20.51
C ILE A 497 -18.98 3.44 19.71
N GLY A 498 -19.29 3.19 18.43
CA GLY A 498 -18.43 2.43 17.53
C GLY A 498 -17.02 3.02 17.41
N SER A 499 -16.91 4.35 17.31
CA SER A 499 -15.62 5.02 17.18
C SER A 499 -14.73 4.90 18.41
N PHE A 500 -15.32 4.91 19.62
CA PHE A 500 -14.55 4.66 20.84
C PHE A 500 -14.08 3.22 20.94
N LEU A 501 -14.90 2.25 20.50
CA LEU A 501 -14.47 0.85 20.38
C LEU A 501 -13.33 0.70 19.37
N LEU A 502 -13.44 1.39 18.23
CA LEU A 502 -12.40 1.43 17.21
C LEU A 502 -11.10 2.02 17.75
N GLY A 503 -11.15 3.15 18.46
CA GLY A 503 -9.97 3.74 19.11
C GLY A 503 -9.36 2.80 20.15
N ALA A 504 -10.18 2.17 21.01
CA ALA A 504 -9.73 1.23 22.03
C ALA A 504 -9.07 -0.03 21.42
N SER A 505 -9.42 -0.41 20.18
CA SER A 505 -8.83 -1.57 19.49
C SER A 505 -7.32 -1.48 19.30
N THR A 506 -6.74 -0.29 19.31
CA THR A 506 -5.28 -0.09 19.21
C THR A 506 -4.52 -0.56 20.46
N LEU A 507 -5.17 -0.60 21.62
CA LEU A 507 -4.53 -0.96 22.89
C LEU A 507 -4.03 -2.41 22.93
N PRO A 508 -4.81 -3.44 22.52
CA PRO A 508 -4.31 -4.81 22.38
C PRO A 508 -3.09 -4.92 21.47
N PHE A 509 -3.05 -4.16 20.36
CA PHE A 509 -1.89 -4.14 19.45
C PHE A 509 -0.66 -3.54 20.14
N LEU A 510 -0.77 -2.37 20.76
CA LEU A 510 0.34 -1.73 21.45
C LEU A 510 0.88 -2.61 22.59
N TYR A 511 0.00 -3.23 23.36
CA TYR A 511 0.39 -4.19 24.39
C TYR A 511 1.08 -5.41 23.80
N ASN A 512 0.60 -5.96 22.68
CA ASN A 512 1.21 -7.08 21.98
C ASN A 512 2.63 -6.75 21.48
N VAL A 513 2.81 -5.56 20.88
CA VAL A 513 4.12 -5.05 20.45
C VAL A 513 5.08 -4.92 21.63
N TRP A 514 4.63 -4.37 22.74
CA TRP A 514 5.45 -4.26 23.96
C TRP A 514 5.82 -5.62 24.53
N ARG A 515 4.83 -6.53 24.67
CA ARG A 515 5.03 -7.88 25.20
C ARG A 515 5.93 -8.73 24.30
N SER A 516 5.84 -8.60 22.99
CA SER A 516 6.63 -9.40 22.05
C SER A 516 8.14 -9.21 22.22
N ARG A 517 8.59 -8.02 22.62
CA ARG A 517 10.02 -7.71 22.83
C ARG A 517 10.62 -8.42 24.05
N THR A 518 9.80 -8.75 25.02
CA THR A 518 10.24 -9.33 26.31
C THR A 518 9.86 -10.80 26.47
N HIS A 519 8.69 -11.19 25.95
CA HIS A 519 8.08 -12.51 26.14
C HIS A 519 7.60 -13.16 24.82
N GLY A 520 7.85 -12.55 23.67
CA GLY A 520 7.46 -13.11 22.38
C GLY A 520 8.26 -14.35 22.02
N ALA A 521 7.62 -15.32 21.38
CA ALA A 521 8.30 -16.47 20.80
C ALA A 521 9.31 -16.00 19.75
N LYS A 522 10.54 -16.53 19.81
CA LYS A 522 11.60 -16.18 18.86
C LYS A 522 11.34 -16.88 17.52
N ALA A 523 11.56 -16.15 16.43
CA ALA A 523 11.65 -16.71 15.11
C ALA A 523 13.01 -17.42 14.96
N THR A 524 13.02 -18.75 15.00
CA THR A 524 14.24 -19.57 14.95
C THR A 524 14.60 -19.99 13.53
N VAL A 525 13.71 -19.71 12.57
CA VAL A 525 13.85 -20.02 11.15
C VAL A 525 13.66 -18.76 10.32
N ASP A 526 14.12 -18.76 9.09
CA ASP A 526 13.99 -17.66 8.15
C ASP A 526 12.56 -17.46 7.63
N ASP A 527 11.75 -18.51 7.56
CA ASP A 527 10.32 -18.47 7.26
C ASP A 527 9.47 -19.06 8.39
N PRO A 528 9.03 -18.28 9.38
CA PRO A 528 8.19 -18.77 10.47
C PRO A 528 6.78 -19.24 10.05
N TRP A 529 6.33 -18.85 8.86
CA TRP A 529 5.00 -19.20 8.32
C TRP A 529 5.04 -20.51 7.53
N GLY A 530 6.24 -20.94 7.06
CA GLY A 530 6.49 -22.19 6.34
C GLY A 530 6.02 -22.20 4.87
N TYR A 531 5.38 -21.13 4.40
CA TYR A 531 4.86 -21.01 3.03
C TYR A 531 5.21 -19.66 2.38
N GLY A 532 6.20 -18.95 2.93
CA GLY A 532 6.74 -17.73 2.36
C GLY A 532 7.30 -17.95 0.96
N ARG A 533 6.98 -17.07 0.01
CA ARG A 533 7.30 -17.26 -1.40
C ARG A 533 8.43 -16.39 -1.89
N SER A 534 8.42 -15.13 -1.50
CA SER A 534 9.37 -14.10 -1.92
C SER A 534 10.67 -14.14 -1.11
N LEU A 535 11.73 -13.54 -1.66
CA LEU A 535 13.11 -13.65 -1.16
C LEU A 535 13.33 -13.20 0.29
N GLU A 536 12.51 -12.31 0.83
CA GLU A 536 12.63 -11.91 2.24
C GLU A 536 12.50 -13.10 3.20
N TRP A 537 11.84 -14.17 2.79
CA TRP A 537 11.72 -15.41 3.57
C TRP A 537 12.89 -16.38 3.37
N ALA A 538 13.90 -16.02 2.57
CA ALA A 538 15.13 -16.78 2.35
C ALA A 538 16.36 -16.17 3.07
N THR A 539 16.14 -15.34 4.10
CA THR A 539 17.20 -14.75 4.93
C THR A 539 16.75 -14.72 6.39
N SER A 540 17.70 -14.60 7.31
CA SER A 540 17.46 -14.67 8.76
C SER A 540 16.42 -13.65 9.28
N CYS A 541 15.85 -13.94 10.43
CA CYS A 541 14.96 -13.06 11.19
C CYS A 541 15.65 -12.55 12.47
N PRO A 542 16.14 -11.28 12.54
CA PRO A 542 16.12 -10.24 11.51
C PRO A 542 17.19 -10.42 10.41
N PRO A 543 17.04 -9.76 9.23
CA PRO A 543 18.01 -9.81 8.15
C PRO A 543 19.34 -9.14 8.53
N PRO A 544 20.48 -9.57 7.96
CA PRO A 544 21.76 -8.90 8.14
C PRO A 544 21.78 -7.51 7.49
N ARG A 545 22.87 -6.75 7.72
CA ARG A 545 23.02 -5.36 7.23
C ARG A 545 22.74 -5.22 5.72
N HIS A 546 23.27 -6.12 4.92
CA HIS A 546 23.11 -6.12 3.45
C HIS A 546 22.11 -7.19 2.97
N ASN A 547 21.11 -7.48 3.78
CA ASN A 547 19.94 -8.31 3.50
C ASN A 547 20.22 -9.82 3.39
N PHE A 548 21.29 -10.23 2.74
CA PHE A 548 21.62 -11.66 2.54
C PHE A 548 23.10 -11.92 2.86
N VAL A 549 23.38 -13.04 3.52
CA VAL A 549 24.75 -13.57 3.64
C VAL A 549 25.15 -14.23 2.31
N ALA A 550 24.25 -15.02 1.76
CA ALA A 550 24.36 -15.63 0.44
C ALA A 550 23.01 -15.50 -0.26
N LEU A 551 23.00 -14.94 -1.46
CA LEU A 551 21.77 -14.74 -2.22
C LEU A 551 21.41 -16.07 -2.91
N PRO A 552 20.19 -16.61 -2.67
CA PRO A 552 19.75 -17.83 -3.34
C PRO A 552 19.53 -17.58 -4.85
N ARG A 553 19.64 -18.67 -5.65
CA ARG A 553 19.36 -18.59 -7.09
C ARG A 553 17.86 -18.38 -7.33
N VAL A 554 17.51 -17.31 -8.04
CA VAL A 554 16.12 -17.02 -8.43
C VAL A 554 15.81 -17.75 -9.74
N ARG A 555 14.91 -18.76 -9.67
CA ARG A 555 14.48 -19.56 -10.82
C ARG A 555 13.00 -19.43 -11.15
N SER A 556 12.17 -19.05 -10.18
CA SER A 556 10.71 -18.90 -10.27
C SER A 556 10.27 -17.57 -9.69
N ASP A 557 8.96 -17.34 -9.61
CA ASP A 557 8.30 -16.27 -8.88
C ASP A 557 8.14 -16.54 -7.37
N SER A 558 8.57 -17.70 -6.90
CA SER A 558 8.46 -18.17 -5.53
C SER A 558 9.79 -18.70 -4.97
N PRO A 559 10.90 -17.92 -5.04
CA PRO A 559 12.25 -18.42 -4.80
C PRO A 559 12.51 -18.92 -3.37
N ALA A 560 11.87 -18.36 -2.35
CA ALA A 560 12.00 -18.85 -0.99
C ALA A 560 11.23 -20.16 -0.80
N PHE A 561 10.05 -20.29 -1.39
CA PHE A 561 9.31 -21.55 -1.38
C PHE A 561 10.08 -22.68 -2.04
N ASP A 562 10.69 -22.43 -3.21
CA ASP A 562 11.53 -23.41 -3.91
C ASP A 562 12.75 -23.84 -3.07
N LEU A 563 13.30 -22.93 -2.28
CA LEU A 563 14.43 -23.21 -1.39
C LEU A 563 14.02 -24.12 -0.23
N HIS A 564 12.87 -23.86 0.39
CA HIS A 564 12.40 -24.59 1.55
C HIS A 564 11.67 -25.90 1.20
N HIS A 565 11.15 -25.99 -0.02
CA HIS A 565 10.43 -27.17 -0.54
C HIS A 565 11.07 -27.63 -1.86
N PRO A 566 12.34 -28.07 -1.86
CA PRO A 566 12.99 -28.53 -3.08
C PRO A 566 12.19 -29.70 -3.66
N PRO A 567 12.00 -29.75 -4.99
CA PRO A 567 11.43 -30.93 -5.62
C PRO A 567 12.27 -32.13 -5.19
N GLY A 568 11.62 -33.18 -4.66
CA GLY A 568 12.30 -34.41 -4.30
C GLY A 568 13.17 -34.90 -5.47
N PRO A 569 14.22 -35.69 -5.23
CA PRO A 569 15.01 -36.24 -6.31
C PRO A 569 14.03 -36.82 -7.33
N ALA A 570 14.09 -36.33 -8.57
CA ALA A 570 13.25 -36.82 -9.64
C ALA A 570 13.47 -38.31 -9.69
N GLY A 571 12.51 -39.11 -9.21
CA GLY A 571 12.49 -40.53 -9.48
C GLY A 571 12.65 -40.71 -10.98
N PRO A 572 13.28 -41.75 -11.48
CA PRO A 572 13.54 -41.93 -12.90
C PRO A 572 12.24 -41.60 -13.64
N ILE A 573 12.31 -40.61 -14.55
CA ILE A 573 11.19 -40.29 -15.40
C ILE A 573 10.81 -41.56 -16.12
N HIS A 574 9.78 -42.27 -15.66
CA HIS A 574 9.13 -43.29 -16.44
C HIS A 574 8.51 -42.55 -17.64
N LEU A 575 9.34 -42.33 -18.66
CA LEU A 575 8.81 -42.13 -20.00
C LEU A 575 7.99 -43.40 -20.26
N PRO A 576 6.68 -43.32 -20.53
CA PRO A 576 5.94 -44.47 -21.00
C PRO A 576 6.72 -45.00 -22.19
N SER A 577 7.24 -46.19 -22.07
CA SER A 577 7.95 -46.86 -23.15
C SER A 577 6.99 -46.94 -24.32
N LEU A 578 7.28 -46.20 -25.37
CA LEU A 578 6.69 -46.39 -26.70
C LEU A 578 7.26 -47.73 -27.25
N THR A 579 7.08 -48.80 -26.53
CA THR A 579 7.13 -50.13 -27.12
C THR A 579 5.75 -50.38 -27.68
N ALA A 580 5.67 -50.29 -29.01
CA ALA A 580 4.57 -50.78 -29.77
C ALA A 580 4.35 -52.25 -29.38
N GLY A 581 3.40 -52.50 -28.48
CA GLY A 581 2.85 -53.83 -28.27
C GLY A 581 2.05 -54.23 -29.51
N PRO A 582 2.06 -55.50 -29.91
CA PRO A 582 1.31 -55.91 -31.08
C PRO A 582 -0.20 -55.64 -30.89
N LEU A 583 -0.82 -54.97 -31.87
CA LEU A 583 -2.25 -54.80 -31.98
C LEU A 583 -2.94 -56.18 -32.15
N THR A 584 -3.38 -56.79 -31.04
CA THR A 584 -4.31 -57.88 -31.05
C THR A 584 -5.55 -57.50 -30.25
N GLY A 585 -6.38 -56.66 -30.85
CA GLY A 585 -7.79 -56.49 -30.47
C GLY A 585 -8.66 -57.30 -31.43
N PRO A 586 -9.80 -57.88 -30.99
CA PRO A 586 -10.69 -58.60 -31.87
C PRO A 586 -11.22 -57.64 -32.97
N PRO A 587 -11.50 -58.16 -34.18
CA PRO A 587 -11.98 -57.32 -35.29
C PRO A 587 -13.28 -56.62 -34.90
N VAL A 588 -13.29 -55.32 -35.05
CA VAL A 588 -14.50 -54.49 -34.91
C VAL A 588 -15.21 -54.58 -36.25
N ASP A 589 -16.45 -55.13 -36.27
CA ASP A 589 -17.31 -55.16 -37.44
C ASP A 589 -17.59 -53.71 -37.89
N PRO A 590 -17.64 -53.46 -39.22
CA PRO A 590 -17.97 -52.13 -39.73
C PRO A 590 -19.40 -51.74 -39.33
N PRO A 591 -19.69 -50.45 -39.08
CA PRO A 591 -21.02 -50.01 -38.74
C PRO A 591 -22.00 -50.28 -39.90
N VAL A 592 -23.11 -50.95 -39.59
CA VAL A 592 -24.22 -51.18 -40.51
C VAL A 592 -25.02 -49.88 -40.60
N ASP A 593 -25.11 -49.32 -41.81
CA ASP A 593 -25.97 -48.18 -42.10
C ASP A 593 -27.46 -48.51 -41.84
N PRO A 594 -28.23 -47.62 -41.20
CA PRO A 594 -29.66 -47.86 -41.04
C PRO A 594 -30.39 -47.77 -42.40
N PRO A 595 -31.44 -48.55 -42.58
CA PRO A 595 -32.16 -48.58 -43.85
C PRO A 595 -32.82 -47.23 -44.17
N ILE A 596 -32.66 -46.81 -45.44
CA ILE A 596 -33.26 -45.59 -45.97
C ILE A 596 -34.80 -45.77 -46.09
N ASP A 597 -35.56 -44.94 -45.41
CA ASP A 597 -37.03 -44.85 -45.55
C ASP A 597 -37.38 -44.10 -46.85
N PRO A 598 -38.08 -44.68 -47.80
CA PRO A 598 -38.39 -44.05 -49.10
C PRO A 598 -39.58 -43.04 -49.09
N SER A 599 -40.05 -42.61 -47.91
CA SER A 599 -41.29 -41.81 -47.82
C SER A 599 -41.12 -40.33 -47.46
N ALA A 600 -39.89 -39.78 -47.36
CA ALA A 600 -39.66 -38.35 -47.04
C ALA A 600 -39.45 -37.55 -48.36
N GLY A 601 -40.50 -36.95 -48.82
CA GLY A 601 -40.49 -36.01 -49.95
C GLY A 601 -39.76 -34.72 -49.65
N GLY A 602 -38.84 -34.29 -50.53
CA GLY A 602 -38.11 -33.06 -50.45
C GLY A 602 -38.96 -31.81 -50.72
N PRO A 603 -38.64 -30.68 -50.10
CA PRO A 603 -39.20 -29.39 -50.42
C PRO A 603 -38.48 -28.72 -51.62
N ALA A 604 -39.29 -28.08 -52.50
CA ALA A 604 -38.90 -27.37 -53.70
C ALA A 604 -37.97 -26.13 -53.44
N PRO A 605 -37.24 -25.69 -54.51
CA PRO A 605 -36.32 -24.55 -54.39
C PRO A 605 -37.06 -23.21 -54.29
N ARG A 606 -36.58 -22.30 -53.43
CA ARG A 606 -37.02 -20.91 -53.40
C ARG A 606 -36.12 -20.04 -54.28
N GLU A 607 -36.83 -19.35 -55.24
CA GLU A 607 -36.27 -18.30 -56.08
C GLU A 607 -35.66 -17.13 -55.28
N GLU A 608 -34.53 -16.64 -55.79
CA GLU A 608 -33.99 -15.30 -55.51
C GLU A 608 -34.96 -14.23 -56.06
N ARG A 609 -35.29 -13.23 -55.24
CA ARG A 609 -35.58 -11.87 -55.72
C ARG A 609 -35.24 -10.81 -54.69
N SER A 610 -34.39 -9.90 -55.17
CA SER A 610 -34.11 -8.48 -54.88
C SER A 610 -34.01 -8.02 -53.41
#